data_308a0b283853d785c7604216318a3b43
#
_entry.id   308a0b283853d785c7604216318a3b43
#
_cell.length_a   1.000
_cell.length_b   1.000
_cell.length_c   1.000
_cell.angle_alpha   90.00
_cell.angle_beta   90.00
_cell.angle_gamma   90.00
#
_symmetry.space_group_name_H-M   'P 1'
#
loop_
_entity.id
_entity.type
_entity.pdbx_description
1 polymer ?
#
loop_
_entity_poly.entity_id
_entity_poly.type
_entity_poly.pdbx_seq_one_letter_code
_entity_poly.pdbx_strand_id
1 'polypeptide(L)'
;MSDTATTPYVRPDVKAFLDFMASVPGPTMSQMGPEGARASYVQMGVMAEAEPRELAVIKDLACPGPAGDIPLRFYDARETREPGPAVMFFHGGGFVIGDLDSHHSLCTEIAAELDLPVIAVHYRLAPEHPFPAAPDDCEAASRWVATSPEVLGRSITGLIPMGDSAGGNLTIVITQALAESPASVPVVLQVPIYPLSDDKPDHASFNQFADGFVLTAETMKWFSDAYQAELGHPRAYPIYGNHADTPPTVLVTASLDPIRDSGRVYGAELIRAGAEVVFLEMKGTTHAFAQLRKAFPSAHGDMQRIFAAVRLLLDRN
;
A
#
# COMPACT_ATOMS: atom_id res chain seq x y z
N MET A 1 13.83 34.51 14.17
CA MET A 1 14.62 33.34 14.55
C MET A 1 14.96 32.62 13.27
N SER A 2 16.23 32.52 12.89
CA SER A 2 16.63 31.86 11.65
C SER A 2 16.35 30.38 11.80
N ASP A 3 15.39 29.89 11.04
CA ASP A 3 15.10 28.48 10.88
C ASP A 3 16.30 27.84 10.15
N THR A 4 17.27 27.33 10.89
CA THR A 4 18.32 26.48 10.32
C THR A 4 17.66 25.16 10.00
N ALA A 5 17.14 25.04 8.77
CA ALA A 5 16.65 23.79 8.24
C ALA A 5 17.77 22.74 8.40
N THR A 6 17.67 21.89 9.43
CA THR A 6 18.63 20.81 9.63
C THR A 6 18.46 19.83 8.47
N THR A 7 19.56 19.55 7.75
CA THR A 7 19.55 18.55 6.67
C THR A 7 18.98 17.23 7.24
N PRO A 8 17.95 16.65 6.61
CA PRO A 8 17.32 15.45 7.11
C PRO A 8 18.32 14.28 7.09
N TYR A 9 18.22 13.40 8.07
CA TYR A 9 19.01 12.17 8.07
C TYR A 9 18.54 11.24 6.95
N VAL A 10 19.46 10.81 6.11
CA VAL A 10 19.26 9.84 5.02
C VAL A 10 20.15 8.63 5.29
N ARG A 11 19.61 7.42 5.22
CA ARG A 11 20.42 6.20 5.37
C ARG A 11 21.44 6.09 4.25
N PRO A 12 22.63 5.48 4.47
CA PRO A 12 23.68 5.41 3.46
C PRO A 12 23.25 4.71 2.17
N ASP A 13 22.51 3.60 2.25
CA ASP A 13 21.99 2.85 1.10
C ASP A 13 20.91 3.64 0.34
N VAL A 14 20.00 4.30 1.04
CA VAL A 14 19.02 5.21 0.45
C VAL A 14 19.71 6.36 -0.28
N LYS A 15 20.71 6.98 0.37
CA LYS A 15 21.49 8.06 -0.26
C LYS A 15 22.19 7.59 -1.53
N ALA A 16 22.82 6.42 -1.50
CA ALA A 16 23.50 5.86 -2.66
C ALA A 16 22.54 5.67 -3.87
N PHE A 17 21.32 5.20 -3.61
CA PHE A 17 20.32 5.06 -4.66
C PHE A 17 19.81 6.42 -5.16
N LEU A 18 19.56 7.39 -4.29
CA LEU A 18 19.14 8.73 -4.70
C LEU A 18 20.23 9.42 -5.54
N ASP A 19 21.49 9.30 -5.14
CA ASP A 19 22.65 9.83 -5.91
C ASP A 19 22.73 9.13 -7.30
N PHE A 20 22.51 7.82 -7.35
CA PHE A 20 22.45 7.07 -8.60
C PHE A 20 21.32 7.59 -9.51
N MET A 21 20.09 7.69 -9.01
CA MET A 21 18.95 8.20 -9.78
C MET A 21 19.19 9.60 -10.31
N ALA A 22 19.78 10.49 -9.50
CA ALA A 22 20.14 11.84 -9.93
C ALA A 22 21.23 11.87 -11.02
N SER A 23 22.09 10.84 -11.11
CA SER A 23 23.16 10.73 -12.10
C SER A 23 22.71 10.18 -13.46
N VAL A 24 21.52 9.57 -13.53
CA VAL A 24 20.94 8.95 -14.72
C VAL A 24 19.68 9.70 -15.12
N PRO A 25 19.78 10.85 -15.77
CA PRO A 25 18.62 11.61 -16.20
C PRO A 25 17.80 10.83 -17.22
N GLY A 26 16.51 10.80 -17.04
CA GLY A 26 15.53 10.16 -17.91
C GLY A 26 14.23 10.98 -17.98
N PRO A 27 13.29 10.59 -18.83
CA PRO A 27 11.99 11.22 -18.85
C PRO A 27 11.25 10.96 -17.53
N THR A 28 10.47 11.93 -17.06
CA THR A 28 9.59 11.76 -15.92
C THR A 28 8.41 10.84 -16.26
N MET A 29 7.71 10.30 -15.25
CA MET A 29 6.52 9.44 -15.48
C MET A 29 5.46 10.17 -16.32
N SER A 30 5.25 11.46 -16.05
CA SER A 30 4.32 12.29 -16.82
C SER A 30 4.71 12.42 -18.30
N GLN A 31 6.00 12.53 -18.60
CA GLN A 31 6.52 12.59 -19.98
C GLN A 31 6.41 11.25 -20.71
N MET A 32 6.52 10.14 -20.00
CA MET A 32 6.36 8.79 -20.60
C MET A 32 4.90 8.43 -20.88
N GLY A 33 3.95 9.10 -20.21
CA GLY A 33 2.53 8.73 -20.23
C GLY A 33 2.26 7.42 -19.49
N PRO A 34 0.99 7.00 -19.37
CA PRO A 34 0.61 5.85 -18.55
C PRO A 34 1.27 4.53 -18.97
N GLU A 35 1.31 4.23 -20.26
CA GLU A 35 1.91 2.99 -20.78
C GLU A 35 3.42 2.94 -20.53
N GLY A 36 4.15 4.02 -20.86
CA GLY A 36 5.58 4.11 -20.64
C GLY A 36 5.94 4.09 -19.15
N ALA A 37 5.16 4.77 -18.31
CA ALA A 37 5.36 4.78 -16.87
C ALA A 37 5.14 3.39 -16.25
N ARG A 38 4.12 2.63 -16.67
CA ARG A 38 3.89 1.24 -16.25
C ARG A 38 5.05 0.33 -16.63
N ALA A 39 5.51 0.41 -17.87
CA ALA A 39 6.66 -0.37 -18.33
C ALA A 39 7.94 -0.02 -17.54
N SER A 40 8.21 1.26 -17.31
CA SER A 40 9.34 1.73 -16.50
C SER A 40 9.27 1.26 -15.05
N TYR A 41 8.07 1.25 -14.46
CA TYR A 41 7.85 0.80 -13.09
C TYR A 41 8.15 -0.69 -12.90
N VAL A 42 7.71 -1.53 -13.83
CA VAL A 42 8.07 -2.97 -13.85
C VAL A 42 9.59 -3.15 -13.99
N GLN A 43 10.23 -2.39 -14.87
CA GLN A 43 11.70 -2.45 -15.06
C GLN A 43 12.44 -2.04 -13.77
N MET A 44 11.98 -1.02 -13.07
CA MET A 44 12.55 -0.60 -11.79
C MET A 44 12.40 -1.70 -10.74
N GLY A 45 11.26 -2.39 -10.69
CA GLY A 45 11.04 -3.54 -9.82
C GLY A 45 12.09 -4.62 -10.03
N VAL A 46 12.36 -5.01 -11.27
CA VAL A 46 13.40 -6.01 -11.60
C VAL A 46 14.80 -5.61 -11.10
N MET A 47 15.12 -4.31 -11.13
CA MET A 47 16.44 -3.83 -10.71
C MET A 47 16.56 -3.61 -9.20
N ALA A 48 15.51 -3.14 -8.56
CA ALA A 48 15.55 -2.57 -7.21
C ALA A 48 14.82 -3.38 -6.14
N GLU A 49 13.96 -4.33 -6.54
CA GLU A 49 13.22 -5.18 -5.61
C GLU A 49 14.02 -6.45 -5.27
N ALA A 50 13.79 -6.99 -4.06
CA ALA A 50 14.37 -8.26 -3.63
C ALA A 50 13.83 -9.43 -4.47
N GLU A 51 14.56 -10.54 -4.52
CA GLU A 51 14.09 -11.75 -5.18
C GLU A 51 12.83 -12.29 -4.46
N PRO A 52 11.83 -12.78 -5.21
CA PRO A 52 10.64 -13.35 -4.61
C PRO A 52 10.95 -14.61 -3.79
N ARG A 53 10.17 -14.82 -2.71
CA ARG A 53 10.27 -16.05 -1.90
C ARG A 53 9.59 -17.21 -2.61
N GLU A 54 10.15 -18.40 -2.48
CA GLU A 54 9.46 -19.63 -2.90
C GLU A 54 8.31 -19.94 -1.93
N LEU A 55 7.14 -20.21 -2.47
CA LEU A 55 5.93 -20.54 -1.72
C LEU A 55 5.33 -21.86 -2.23
N ALA A 56 4.56 -22.53 -1.38
CA ALA A 56 3.88 -23.77 -1.75
C ALA A 56 2.78 -23.52 -2.81
N VAL A 57 2.10 -22.36 -2.74
CA VAL A 57 1.02 -22.02 -3.67
C VAL A 57 1.21 -20.58 -4.17
N ILE A 58 1.29 -20.44 -5.49
CA ILE A 58 1.13 -19.19 -6.22
C ILE A 58 0.21 -19.48 -7.40
N LYS A 59 -0.93 -18.83 -7.47
CA LYS A 59 -1.87 -19.04 -8.58
C LYS A 59 -2.64 -17.78 -8.95
N ASP A 60 -2.85 -17.57 -10.23
CA ASP A 60 -3.71 -16.51 -10.76
C ASP A 60 -5.16 -16.96 -10.72
N LEU A 61 -6.03 -16.05 -10.31
CA LEU A 61 -7.46 -16.22 -10.13
C LEU A 61 -8.19 -15.01 -10.70
N ALA A 62 -9.51 -15.09 -10.76
CA ALA A 62 -10.35 -13.92 -11.01
C ALA A 62 -11.58 -13.99 -10.11
N CYS A 63 -12.13 -12.84 -9.75
CA CYS A 63 -13.42 -12.73 -9.08
C CYS A 63 -14.36 -11.79 -9.84
N PRO A 64 -15.68 -11.95 -9.71
CA PRO A 64 -16.63 -11.01 -10.28
C PRO A 64 -16.43 -9.60 -9.73
N GLY A 65 -16.37 -8.61 -10.61
CA GLY A 65 -16.27 -7.20 -10.27
C GLY A 65 -17.38 -6.36 -10.91
N PRO A 66 -17.45 -5.06 -10.58
CA PRO A 66 -18.52 -4.18 -11.04
C PRO A 66 -18.47 -3.88 -12.55
N ALA A 67 -17.34 -4.11 -13.21
CA ALA A 67 -17.17 -3.87 -14.65
C ALA A 67 -16.59 -5.08 -15.41
N GLY A 68 -16.63 -6.24 -14.83
CA GLY A 68 -16.07 -7.49 -15.35
C GLY A 68 -15.22 -8.20 -14.31
N ASP A 69 -14.56 -9.27 -14.73
CA ASP A 69 -13.71 -10.03 -13.82
C ASP A 69 -12.50 -9.23 -13.38
N ILE A 70 -12.20 -9.26 -12.07
CA ILE A 70 -11.03 -8.65 -11.46
C ILE A 70 -9.95 -9.71 -11.34
N PRO A 71 -8.77 -9.55 -11.98
CA PRO A 71 -7.65 -10.47 -11.82
C PRO A 71 -7.09 -10.41 -10.39
N LEU A 72 -6.79 -11.57 -9.85
CA LEU A 72 -6.22 -11.75 -8.52
C LEU A 72 -5.01 -12.67 -8.61
N ARG A 73 -4.05 -12.50 -7.69
CA ARG A 73 -3.01 -13.51 -7.47
C ARG A 73 -3.03 -13.95 -6.01
N PHE A 74 -3.15 -15.24 -5.83
CA PHE A 74 -3.17 -15.90 -4.52
C PHE A 74 -1.78 -16.46 -4.20
N TYR A 75 -1.32 -16.20 -2.97
CA TYR A 75 -0.04 -16.65 -2.43
C TYR A 75 -0.26 -17.35 -1.10
N ASP A 76 0.39 -18.49 -0.89
CA ASP A 76 0.39 -19.17 0.40
C ASP A 76 1.69 -19.96 0.60
N ALA A 77 2.30 -19.82 1.77
CA ALA A 77 3.48 -20.58 2.14
C ALA A 77 3.17 -22.07 2.40
N ARG A 78 1.89 -22.44 2.53
CA ARG A 78 1.43 -23.81 2.82
C ARG A 78 0.46 -24.32 1.76
N GLU A 79 0.52 -25.60 1.46
CA GLU A 79 -0.44 -26.27 0.57
C GLU A 79 -1.84 -26.37 1.19
N THR A 80 -1.91 -26.57 2.50
CA THR A 80 -3.15 -26.68 3.26
C THR A 80 -3.10 -25.85 4.54
N ARG A 81 -4.24 -25.33 5.00
CA ARG A 81 -4.38 -24.57 6.24
C ARG A 81 -5.66 -24.89 6.98
N GLU A 82 -5.61 -24.74 8.29
CA GLU A 82 -6.79 -24.56 9.12
C GLU A 82 -7.47 -23.22 8.77
N PRO A 83 -8.77 -23.09 9.07
CA PRO A 83 -9.49 -21.81 8.90
C PRO A 83 -8.75 -20.66 9.60
N GLY A 84 -8.62 -19.53 8.92
CA GLY A 84 -7.88 -18.38 9.45
C GLY A 84 -8.06 -17.11 8.64
N PRO A 85 -7.47 -15.98 9.06
CA PRO A 85 -7.53 -14.73 8.32
C PRO A 85 -6.67 -14.77 7.06
N ALA A 86 -6.99 -13.85 6.11
CA ALA A 86 -6.22 -13.65 4.89
C ALA A 86 -5.91 -12.17 4.66
N VAL A 87 -4.74 -11.91 4.11
CA VAL A 87 -4.33 -10.57 3.68
C VAL A 87 -4.96 -10.25 2.32
N MET A 88 -5.67 -9.14 2.25
CA MET A 88 -6.09 -8.50 0.99
C MET A 88 -5.06 -7.45 0.63
N PHE A 89 -4.22 -7.72 -0.37
CA PHE A 89 -3.14 -6.81 -0.73
C PHE A 89 -3.54 -5.92 -1.91
N PHE A 90 -3.40 -4.61 -1.72
CA PHE A 90 -3.63 -3.57 -2.73
C PHE A 90 -2.30 -2.90 -3.05
N HIS A 91 -1.88 -2.97 -4.31
CA HIS A 91 -0.59 -2.44 -4.72
C HIS A 91 -0.57 -0.90 -4.78
N GLY A 92 0.63 -0.33 -4.59
CA GLY A 92 0.89 1.08 -4.81
C GLY A 92 0.96 1.47 -6.28
N GLY A 93 1.31 2.75 -6.54
CA GLY A 93 1.46 3.26 -7.90
C GLY A 93 0.47 4.36 -8.27
N GLY A 94 0.00 5.17 -7.30
CA GLY A 94 -0.82 6.36 -7.53
C GLY A 94 -2.13 6.09 -8.28
N PHE A 95 -2.66 4.87 -8.23
CA PHE A 95 -3.84 4.41 -8.98
C PHE A 95 -3.66 4.40 -10.51
N VAL A 96 -2.44 4.62 -11.02
CA VAL A 96 -2.12 4.74 -12.45
C VAL A 96 -1.16 3.67 -12.93
N ILE A 97 -0.22 3.27 -12.09
CA ILE A 97 0.80 2.25 -12.37
C ILE A 97 0.73 1.12 -11.33
N GLY A 98 1.53 0.09 -11.52
CA GLY A 98 1.54 -1.10 -10.68
C GLY A 98 0.61 -2.19 -11.19
N ASP A 99 0.93 -3.42 -10.84
CA ASP A 99 0.20 -4.63 -11.19
C ASP A 99 0.60 -5.80 -10.27
N LEU A 100 0.13 -7.01 -10.58
CA LEU A 100 0.44 -8.23 -9.83
C LEU A 100 1.94 -8.61 -9.92
N ASP A 101 2.62 -8.24 -11.01
CA ASP A 101 4.03 -8.60 -11.21
C ASP A 101 4.96 -7.62 -10.51
N SER A 102 4.64 -6.33 -10.52
CA SER A 102 5.44 -5.28 -9.86
C SER A 102 5.48 -5.43 -8.34
N HIS A 103 4.49 -6.09 -7.72
CA HIS A 103 4.43 -6.34 -6.28
C HIS A 103 4.57 -7.82 -5.91
N HIS A 104 4.92 -8.66 -6.89
CA HIS A 104 5.04 -10.10 -6.70
C HIS A 104 6.00 -10.47 -5.56
N SER A 105 7.21 -9.92 -5.57
CA SER A 105 8.21 -10.19 -4.53
C SER A 105 7.72 -9.78 -3.14
N LEU A 106 7.12 -8.58 -3.02
CA LEU A 106 6.58 -8.10 -1.74
C LEU A 106 5.46 -9.01 -1.23
N CYS A 107 4.54 -9.44 -2.09
CA CYS A 107 3.46 -10.35 -1.70
C CYS A 107 3.99 -11.71 -1.25
N THR A 108 5.04 -12.25 -1.91
CA THR A 108 5.66 -13.52 -1.47
C THR A 108 6.34 -13.37 -0.11
N GLU A 109 6.99 -12.22 0.16
CA GLU A 109 7.60 -11.92 1.45
C GLU A 109 6.54 -11.83 2.56
N ILE A 110 5.43 -11.12 2.31
CA ILE A 110 4.31 -11.01 3.26
C ILE A 110 3.75 -12.39 3.59
N ALA A 111 3.48 -13.21 2.57
CA ALA A 111 2.92 -14.56 2.77
C ALA A 111 3.87 -15.48 3.56
N ALA A 112 5.17 -15.41 3.27
CA ALA A 112 6.18 -16.21 3.96
C ALA A 112 6.38 -15.76 5.42
N GLU A 113 6.51 -14.45 5.65
CA GLU A 113 6.86 -13.90 6.97
C GLU A 113 5.68 -13.88 7.94
N LEU A 114 4.47 -13.61 7.45
CA LEU A 114 3.27 -13.63 8.30
C LEU A 114 2.68 -15.03 8.42
N ASP A 115 3.08 -15.96 7.56
CA ASP A 115 2.49 -17.29 7.46
C ASP A 115 0.96 -17.24 7.26
N LEU A 116 0.50 -16.32 6.39
CA LEU A 116 -0.89 -16.08 6.04
C LEU A 116 -1.10 -16.16 4.53
N PRO A 117 -2.30 -16.57 4.07
CA PRO A 117 -2.67 -16.40 2.68
C PRO A 117 -2.70 -14.91 2.31
N VAL A 118 -2.17 -14.57 1.12
CA VAL A 118 -2.22 -13.21 0.56
C VAL A 118 -2.98 -13.25 -0.76
N ILE A 119 -3.93 -12.36 -0.94
CA ILE A 119 -4.68 -12.18 -2.17
C ILE A 119 -4.38 -10.78 -2.70
N ALA A 120 -3.53 -10.68 -3.71
CA ALA A 120 -3.24 -9.43 -4.41
C ALA A 120 -4.33 -9.13 -5.44
N VAL A 121 -4.80 -7.89 -5.46
CA VAL A 121 -5.89 -7.43 -6.32
C VAL A 121 -5.32 -6.56 -7.43
N HIS A 122 -5.57 -6.94 -8.68
CA HIS A 122 -5.29 -6.11 -9.85
C HIS A 122 -6.49 -5.23 -10.18
N TYR A 123 -6.67 -4.18 -9.41
CA TYR A 123 -7.75 -3.23 -9.57
C TYR A 123 -7.57 -2.38 -10.83
N ARG A 124 -8.64 -1.86 -11.41
CA ARG A 124 -8.61 -0.99 -12.61
C ARG A 124 -7.85 0.29 -12.33
N LEU A 125 -7.02 0.70 -13.31
CA LEU A 125 -6.13 1.86 -13.21
C LEU A 125 -6.65 3.05 -14.01
N ALA A 126 -6.37 4.25 -13.50
CA ALA A 126 -6.50 5.51 -14.20
C ALA A 126 -5.33 5.68 -15.21
N PRO A 127 -5.49 6.49 -16.26
CA PRO A 127 -6.66 7.31 -16.59
C PRO A 127 -7.78 6.53 -17.30
N GLU A 128 -7.57 5.26 -17.71
CA GLU A 128 -8.56 4.47 -18.43
C GLU A 128 -9.82 4.23 -17.57
N HIS A 129 -9.62 4.10 -16.26
CA HIS A 129 -10.66 3.89 -15.27
C HIS A 129 -10.40 4.80 -14.06
N PRO A 130 -10.83 6.07 -14.13
CA PRO A 130 -10.62 7.02 -13.03
C PRO A 130 -11.43 6.63 -11.79
N PHE A 131 -11.30 7.41 -10.72
CA PHE A 131 -12.11 7.25 -9.52
C PHE A 131 -13.62 7.16 -9.85
N PRO A 132 -14.38 6.25 -9.23
CA PRO A 132 -14.03 5.36 -8.11
C PRO A 132 -13.70 3.89 -8.53
N ALA A 133 -13.21 3.64 -9.75
CA ALA A 133 -13.02 2.27 -10.25
C ALA A 133 -12.11 1.41 -9.34
N ALA A 134 -11.00 1.93 -8.85
CA ALA A 134 -10.06 1.20 -8.00
C ALA A 134 -10.68 0.79 -6.65
N PRO A 135 -11.29 1.70 -5.85
CA PRO A 135 -11.96 1.29 -4.61
C PRO A 135 -13.15 0.36 -4.83
N ASP A 136 -13.90 0.50 -5.95
CA ASP A 136 -15.01 -0.40 -6.25
C ASP A 136 -14.54 -1.84 -6.50
N ASP A 137 -13.43 -2.00 -7.25
CA ASP A 137 -12.86 -3.32 -7.51
C ASP A 137 -12.26 -3.94 -6.23
N CYS A 138 -11.53 -3.17 -5.44
CA CYS A 138 -10.93 -3.65 -4.19
C CYS A 138 -12.00 -4.08 -3.17
N GLU A 139 -13.11 -3.34 -3.09
CA GLU A 139 -14.23 -3.70 -2.23
C GLU A 139 -14.91 -4.99 -2.72
N ALA A 140 -15.20 -5.10 -4.03
CA ALA A 140 -15.80 -6.29 -4.62
C ALA A 140 -14.94 -7.53 -4.39
N ALA A 141 -13.63 -7.44 -4.63
CA ALA A 141 -12.68 -8.53 -4.39
C ALA A 141 -12.64 -8.94 -2.91
N SER A 142 -12.62 -7.96 -1.99
CA SER A 142 -12.60 -8.23 -0.55
C SER A 142 -13.88 -8.95 -0.08
N ARG A 143 -15.04 -8.50 -0.56
CA ARG A 143 -16.33 -9.14 -0.27
C ARG A 143 -16.39 -10.56 -0.83
N TRP A 144 -15.86 -10.79 -2.04
CA TRP A 144 -15.80 -12.11 -2.64
C TRP A 144 -14.89 -13.06 -1.86
N VAL A 145 -13.69 -12.62 -1.46
CA VAL A 145 -12.77 -13.43 -0.63
C VAL A 145 -13.40 -13.77 0.72
N ALA A 146 -14.13 -12.84 1.32
CA ALA A 146 -14.84 -13.04 2.59
C ALA A 146 -15.86 -14.20 2.54
N THR A 147 -16.36 -14.60 1.36
CA THR A 147 -17.26 -15.74 1.20
C THR A 147 -16.53 -17.10 1.21
N SER A 148 -15.20 -17.12 1.30
CA SER A 148 -14.38 -18.34 1.21
C SER A 148 -14.67 -19.16 -0.06
N PRO A 149 -14.58 -18.58 -1.27
CA PRO A 149 -14.91 -19.31 -2.49
C PRO A 149 -14.03 -20.55 -2.66
N GLU A 150 -14.62 -21.65 -3.12
CA GLU A 150 -13.98 -22.97 -3.22
C GLU A 150 -12.63 -22.92 -3.96
N VAL A 151 -12.52 -22.05 -4.98
CA VAL A 151 -11.30 -21.89 -5.77
C VAL A 151 -10.09 -21.42 -4.93
N LEU A 152 -10.30 -20.77 -3.78
CA LEU A 152 -9.21 -20.45 -2.85
C LEU A 152 -8.65 -21.70 -2.16
N GLY A 153 -9.48 -22.73 -1.95
CA GLY A 153 -9.11 -23.91 -1.16
C GLY A 153 -8.80 -23.54 0.29
N ARG A 154 -9.41 -22.45 0.80
CA ARG A 154 -9.18 -21.90 2.13
C ARG A 154 -10.50 -21.45 2.74
N SER A 155 -10.66 -21.71 4.05
CA SER A 155 -11.75 -21.16 4.84
C SER A 155 -11.26 -19.85 5.51
N ILE A 156 -11.76 -18.73 5.02
CA ILE A 156 -11.37 -17.40 5.50
C ILE A 156 -12.26 -17.00 6.66
N THR A 157 -11.66 -16.59 7.79
CA THR A 157 -12.39 -16.19 9.01
C THR A 157 -12.26 -14.72 9.33
N GLY A 158 -11.40 -13.99 8.63
CA GLY A 158 -11.18 -12.55 8.77
C GLY A 158 -10.37 -12.00 7.62
N LEU A 159 -10.50 -10.71 7.35
CA LEU A 159 -9.73 -10.00 6.35
C LEU A 159 -8.70 -9.09 7.01
N ILE A 160 -7.53 -8.98 6.37
CA ILE A 160 -6.46 -8.04 6.74
C ILE A 160 -6.15 -7.20 5.51
N PRO A 161 -6.86 -6.09 5.26
CA PRO A 161 -6.47 -5.14 4.24
C PRO A 161 -5.05 -4.63 4.50
N MET A 162 -4.19 -4.73 3.48
CA MET A 162 -2.80 -4.29 3.51
C MET A 162 -2.44 -3.73 2.14
N GLY A 163 -1.62 -2.68 2.12
CA GLY A 163 -1.15 -2.10 0.86
C GLY A 163 -0.23 -0.93 1.09
N ASP A 164 0.46 -0.55 0.06
CA ASP A 164 1.47 0.50 0.06
C ASP A 164 1.03 1.71 -0.79
N SER A 165 1.32 2.93 -0.35
CA SER A 165 1.01 4.18 -1.09
C SER A 165 -0.48 4.30 -1.44
N ALA A 166 -0.85 4.32 -2.72
CA ALA A 166 -2.24 4.25 -3.17
C ALA A 166 -2.95 3.00 -2.65
N GLY A 167 -2.24 1.86 -2.56
CA GLY A 167 -2.76 0.65 -1.91
C GLY A 167 -2.94 0.82 -0.41
N GLY A 168 -2.10 1.61 0.25
CA GLY A 168 -2.30 2.01 1.65
C GLY A 168 -3.55 2.88 1.85
N ASN A 169 -3.84 3.77 0.90
CA ASN A 169 -5.11 4.50 0.84
C ASN A 169 -6.30 3.52 0.69
N LEU A 170 -6.25 2.62 -0.31
CA LEU A 170 -7.28 1.60 -0.52
C LEU A 170 -7.48 0.70 0.70
N THR A 171 -6.40 0.37 1.42
CA THR A 171 -6.47 -0.36 2.71
C THR A 171 -7.42 0.32 3.68
N ILE A 172 -7.31 1.63 3.86
CA ILE A 172 -8.16 2.41 4.76
C ILE A 172 -9.59 2.50 4.21
N VAL A 173 -9.73 2.85 2.93
CA VAL A 173 -11.04 3.01 2.27
C VAL A 173 -11.86 1.72 2.33
N ILE A 174 -11.23 0.58 2.05
CA ILE A 174 -11.93 -0.72 2.08
C ILE A 174 -12.27 -1.12 3.52
N THR A 175 -11.38 -0.85 4.48
CA THR A 175 -11.67 -1.08 5.89
C THR A 175 -12.90 -0.29 6.34
N GLN A 176 -13.01 1.00 5.99
CA GLN A 176 -14.17 1.83 6.29
C GLN A 176 -15.44 1.34 5.60
N ALA A 177 -15.37 0.99 4.30
CA ALA A 177 -16.50 0.45 3.57
C ALA A 177 -17.03 -0.87 4.18
N LEU A 178 -16.14 -1.75 4.64
CA LEU A 178 -16.52 -3.00 5.28
C LEU A 178 -16.97 -2.83 6.74
N ALA A 179 -16.61 -1.72 7.40
CA ALA A 179 -17.18 -1.35 8.70
C ALA A 179 -18.61 -0.82 8.54
N GLU A 180 -18.87 0.02 7.54
CA GLU A 180 -20.22 0.56 7.26
C GLU A 180 -21.20 -0.51 6.75
N SER A 181 -20.70 -1.41 5.90
CA SER A 181 -21.48 -2.53 5.36
C SER A 181 -20.67 -3.82 5.50
N PRO A 182 -20.86 -4.58 6.59
CA PRO A 182 -20.05 -5.75 6.87
C PRO A 182 -20.07 -6.81 5.77
N ALA A 183 -18.91 -7.45 5.53
CA ALA A 183 -18.78 -8.63 4.69
C ALA A 183 -19.15 -9.91 5.49
N SER A 184 -19.00 -11.09 4.86
CA SER A 184 -19.30 -12.38 5.51
C SER A 184 -18.38 -12.69 6.69
N VAL A 185 -17.19 -12.08 6.73
CA VAL A 185 -16.25 -12.13 7.84
C VAL A 185 -15.73 -10.73 8.16
N PRO A 186 -15.30 -10.47 9.43
CA PRO A 186 -14.83 -9.14 9.82
C PRO A 186 -13.47 -8.78 9.22
N VAL A 187 -13.17 -7.47 9.19
CA VAL A 187 -11.80 -6.96 9.12
C VAL A 187 -11.21 -7.06 10.52
N VAL A 188 -10.14 -7.84 10.67
CA VAL A 188 -9.52 -8.10 11.99
C VAL A 188 -8.29 -7.23 12.25
N LEU A 189 -7.69 -6.67 11.22
CA LEU A 189 -6.53 -5.78 11.26
C LEU A 189 -6.46 -5.01 9.95
N GLN A 190 -5.91 -3.78 9.96
CA GLN A 190 -5.49 -3.09 8.73
C GLN A 190 -4.02 -2.66 8.80
N VAL A 191 -3.35 -2.66 7.64
CA VAL A 191 -1.92 -2.34 7.55
C VAL A 191 -1.66 -1.35 6.41
N PRO A 192 -2.01 -0.07 6.55
CA PRO A 192 -1.68 0.95 5.56
C PRO A 192 -0.21 1.34 5.65
N ILE A 193 0.54 1.12 4.56
CA ILE A 193 1.97 1.43 4.47
C ILE A 193 2.12 2.73 3.67
N TYR A 194 2.68 3.76 4.29
CA TYR A 194 2.83 5.13 3.76
C TYR A 194 1.64 5.63 2.94
N PRO A 195 0.41 5.62 3.51
CA PRO A 195 -0.80 5.97 2.77
C PRO A 195 -0.90 7.46 2.48
N LEU A 196 -1.55 7.82 1.36
CA LEU A 196 -2.17 9.12 1.21
C LEU A 196 -3.55 9.07 1.88
N SER A 197 -3.82 9.86 2.90
CA SER A 197 -5.09 9.81 3.63
C SER A 197 -5.96 11.06 3.48
N ASP A 198 -5.37 12.19 3.08
CA ASP A 198 -6.06 13.47 2.90
C ASP A 198 -5.64 14.18 1.61
N ASP A 199 -6.33 15.27 1.28
CA ASP A 199 -6.11 16.12 0.10
C ASP A 199 -5.47 17.48 0.45
N LYS A 200 -4.89 17.61 1.67
CA LYS A 200 -4.35 18.88 2.13
C LYS A 200 -2.97 19.14 1.55
N PRO A 201 -2.80 20.25 0.78
CA PRO A 201 -1.52 20.57 0.14
C PRO A 201 -0.52 21.26 1.07
N ASP A 202 -0.93 21.64 2.28
CA ASP A 202 -0.17 22.48 3.22
C ASP A 202 0.64 21.70 4.25
N HIS A 203 0.72 20.37 4.14
CA HIS A 203 1.60 19.57 4.97
C HIS A 203 3.07 19.97 4.78
N ALA A 204 3.80 20.12 5.88
CA ALA A 204 5.21 20.50 5.82
C ALA A 204 6.06 19.50 5.02
N SER A 205 5.77 18.20 5.14
CA SER A 205 6.47 17.15 4.39
C SER A 205 6.28 17.27 2.88
N PHE A 206 5.12 17.74 2.41
CA PHE A 206 4.86 17.92 0.99
C PHE A 206 5.85 18.88 0.34
N ASN A 207 6.13 20.01 0.99
CA ASN A 207 7.12 20.97 0.51
C ASN A 207 8.57 20.53 0.78
N GLN A 208 8.81 19.92 1.94
CA GLN A 208 10.15 19.50 2.38
C GLN A 208 10.74 18.40 1.48
N PHE A 209 9.91 17.49 0.98
CA PHE A 209 10.32 16.33 0.18
C PHE A 209 9.70 16.34 -1.23
N ALA A 210 9.34 17.52 -1.72
CA ALA A 210 8.72 17.71 -3.04
C ALA A 210 9.54 17.18 -4.21
N ASP A 211 10.85 17.13 -4.06
CA ASP A 211 11.80 16.71 -5.10
C ASP A 211 13.01 15.99 -4.48
N GLY A 212 13.63 15.10 -5.24
CA GLY A 212 14.84 14.39 -4.85
C GLY A 212 14.63 13.16 -3.93
N PHE A 213 13.39 12.73 -3.67
CA PHE A 213 13.06 11.64 -2.75
C PHE A 213 12.06 10.64 -3.37
N VAL A 214 12.43 9.95 -4.44
CA VAL A 214 11.64 8.93 -5.15
C VAL A 214 10.26 9.42 -5.61
N LEU A 215 9.35 9.71 -4.66
CA LEU A 215 8.06 10.34 -4.96
C LEU A 215 8.23 11.85 -5.01
N THR A 216 7.80 12.47 -6.10
CA THR A 216 7.92 13.93 -6.31
C THR A 216 6.54 14.59 -6.38
N ALA A 217 6.49 15.91 -6.14
CA ALA A 217 5.27 16.69 -6.31
C ALA A 217 4.74 16.66 -7.75
N GLU A 218 5.63 16.63 -8.76
CA GLU A 218 5.25 16.46 -10.17
C GLU A 218 4.53 15.13 -10.40
N THR A 219 5.12 14.03 -9.92
CA THR A 219 4.53 12.69 -10.03
C THR A 219 3.19 12.61 -9.31
N MET A 220 3.09 13.17 -8.11
CA MET A 220 1.83 13.21 -7.34
C MET A 220 0.74 14.00 -8.09
N LYS A 221 1.09 15.13 -8.66
CA LYS A 221 0.15 15.91 -9.48
C LYS A 221 -0.31 15.10 -10.69
N TRP A 222 0.60 14.43 -11.40
CA TRP A 222 0.25 13.60 -12.55
C TRP A 222 -0.70 12.46 -12.17
N PHE A 223 -0.46 11.77 -11.04
CA PHE A 223 -1.35 10.76 -10.52
C PHE A 223 -2.74 11.33 -10.19
N SER A 224 -2.79 12.47 -9.52
CA SER A 224 -4.05 13.13 -9.17
C SER A 224 -4.85 13.54 -10.40
N ASP A 225 -4.17 14.12 -11.42
CA ASP A 225 -4.80 14.54 -12.67
C ASP A 225 -5.39 13.32 -13.44
N ALA A 226 -4.75 12.16 -13.36
CA ALA A 226 -5.23 10.94 -13.99
C ALA A 226 -6.36 10.28 -13.18
N TYR A 227 -6.25 10.24 -11.84
CA TYR A 227 -7.21 9.58 -10.95
C TYR A 227 -8.54 10.33 -10.84
N GLN A 228 -8.53 11.65 -10.93
CA GLN A 228 -9.69 12.55 -11.00
C GLN A 228 -10.69 12.37 -9.83
N ALA A 229 -10.20 12.12 -8.62
CA ALA A 229 -11.05 12.06 -7.45
C ALA A 229 -11.51 13.47 -7.04
N GLU A 230 -12.77 13.57 -6.60
CA GLU A 230 -13.31 14.79 -6.02
C GLU A 230 -12.67 15.06 -4.65
N LEU A 231 -12.22 16.29 -4.41
CA LEU A 231 -11.65 16.72 -3.13
C LEU A 231 -12.68 16.55 -2.00
N GLY A 232 -12.23 16.08 -0.85
CA GLY A 232 -13.08 15.80 0.31
C GLY A 232 -13.89 14.51 0.22
N HIS A 233 -13.80 13.74 -0.88
CA HIS A 233 -14.55 12.50 -1.00
C HIS A 233 -13.93 11.40 -0.12
N PRO A 234 -14.68 10.77 0.84
CA PRO A 234 -14.10 9.84 1.82
C PRO A 234 -13.52 8.57 1.18
N ARG A 235 -14.02 8.09 0.05
CA ARG A 235 -13.44 6.94 -0.66
C ARG A 235 -12.18 7.26 -1.48
N ALA A 236 -11.76 8.53 -1.52
CA ALA A 236 -10.48 8.95 -2.10
C ALA A 236 -9.52 9.47 -1.02
N TYR A 237 -10.07 10.16 -0.03
CA TYR A 237 -9.36 10.79 1.07
C TYR A 237 -9.97 10.32 2.40
N PRO A 238 -9.56 9.14 2.88
CA PRO A 238 -10.23 8.44 3.97
C PRO A 238 -10.18 9.14 5.34
N ILE A 239 -9.43 10.23 5.46
CA ILE A 239 -9.47 11.10 6.64
C ILE A 239 -10.88 11.68 6.89
N TYR A 240 -11.69 11.81 5.84
CA TYR A 240 -13.07 12.31 5.91
C TYR A 240 -14.11 11.20 6.17
N GLY A 241 -13.66 9.94 6.27
CA GLY A 241 -14.52 8.80 6.57
C GLY A 241 -14.79 8.61 8.06
N ASN A 242 -15.53 7.57 8.39
CA ASN A 242 -15.81 7.19 9.78
C ASN A 242 -14.65 6.37 10.37
N HIS A 243 -14.16 6.75 11.55
CA HIS A 243 -13.07 6.10 12.26
C HIS A 243 -13.51 5.32 13.51
N ALA A 244 -14.80 5.36 13.87
CA ALA A 244 -15.29 4.84 15.16
C ALA A 244 -15.09 3.32 15.33
N ASP A 245 -15.26 2.57 14.23
CA ASP A 245 -15.19 1.10 14.24
C ASP A 245 -13.91 0.58 13.54
N THR A 246 -12.85 1.39 13.58
CA THR A 246 -11.56 1.01 12.97
C THR A 246 -10.93 -0.16 13.73
N PRO A 247 -10.60 -1.29 13.06
CA PRO A 247 -9.93 -2.40 13.70
C PRO A 247 -8.51 -2.03 14.15
N PRO A 248 -7.83 -2.88 14.94
CA PRO A 248 -6.41 -2.70 15.23
C PRO A 248 -5.63 -2.34 13.96
N THR A 249 -4.70 -1.40 14.06
CA THR A 249 -4.04 -0.81 12.90
C THR A 249 -2.52 -0.79 13.08
N VAL A 250 -1.77 -1.29 12.08
CA VAL A 250 -0.34 -1.02 11.94
C VAL A 250 -0.17 0.05 10.87
N LEU A 251 0.00 1.30 11.28
CA LEU A 251 0.20 2.42 10.37
C LEU A 251 1.68 2.72 10.19
N VAL A 252 2.13 2.74 8.95
CA VAL A 252 3.56 2.93 8.61
C VAL A 252 3.75 4.20 7.79
N THR A 253 4.79 4.98 8.09
CA THR A 253 5.23 6.13 7.29
C THR A 253 6.72 6.06 7.03
N ALA A 254 7.20 6.74 5.97
CA ALA A 254 8.62 6.96 5.71
C ALA A 254 9.00 8.41 6.09
N SER A 255 10.16 8.62 6.70
CA SER A 255 10.49 9.96 7.21
C SER A 255 10.87 10.97 6.12
N LEU A 256 11.28 10.49 4.94
CA LEU A 256 11.68 11.30 3.77
C LEU A 256 10.63 11.16 2.65
N ASP A 257 9.38 11.45 2.97
CA ASP A 257 8.24 11.21 2.09
C ASP A 257 7.33 12.44 2.04
N PRO A 258 6.96 12.96 0.88
CA PRO A 258 6.04 14.10 0.76
C PRO A 258 4.69 13.85 1.44
N ILE A 259 4.17 12.62 1.44
CA ILE A 259 2.88 12.29 2.07
C ILE A 259 3.01 11.77 3.52
N ARG A 260 4.20 11.85 4.14
CA ARG A 260 4.44 11.45 5.53
C ARG A 260 3.43 12.06 6.50
N ASP A 261 3.23 13.37 6.42
CA ASP A 261 2.40 14.08 7.40
C ASP A 261 0.90 13.77 7.24
N SER A 262 0.44 13.41 6.03
CA SER A 262 -0.89 12.86 5.79
C SER A 262 -1.11 11.57 6.59
N GLY A 263 -0.14 10.63 6.57
CA GLY A 263 -0.19 9.43 7.40
C GLY A 263 -0.17 9.71 8.90
N ARG A 264 0.63 10.70 9.35
CA ARG A 264 0.67 11.10 10.77
C ARG A 264 -0.66 11.67 11.26
N VAL A 265 -1.30 12.51 10.44
CA VAL A 265 -2.62 13.09 10.75
C VAL A 265 -3.66 11.98 10.86
N TYR A 266 -3.66 11.02 9.91
CA TYR A 266 -4.55 9.88 9.97
C TYR A 266 -4.36 9.06 11.26
N GLY A 267 -3.12 8.75 11.64
CA GLY A 267 -2.84 8.05 12.89
C GLY A 267 -3.34 8.80 14.14
N ALA A 268 -3.24 10.13 14.14
CA ALA A 268 -3.75 10.95 15.23
C ALA A 268 -5.30 10.90 15.32
N GLU A 269 -6.00 10.87 14.18
CA GLU A 269 -7.46 10.73 14.15
C GLU A 269 -7.90 9.35 14.64
N LEU A 270 -7.20 8.27 14.25
CA LEU A 270 -7.49 6.93 14.76
C LEU A 270 -7.35 6.84 16.29
N ILE A 271 -6.28 7.43 16.84
CA ILE A 271 -6.07 7.47 18.30
C ILE A 271 -7.20 8.26 18.98
N ARG A 272 -7.62 9.40 18.42
CA ARG A 272 -8.76 10.19 18.94
C ARG A 272 -10.08 9.41 18.90
N ALA A 273 -10.27 8.59 17.87
CA ALA A 273 -11.43 7.72 17.72
C ALA A 273 -11.41 6.49 18.67
N GLY A 274 -10.30 6.26 19.39
CA GLY A 274 -10.14 5.16 20.32
C GLY A 274 -9.65 3.84 19.69
N ALA A 275 -9.20 3.86 18.45
CA ALA A 275 -8.64 2.69 17.79
C ALA A 275 -7.29 2.27 18.40
N GLU A 276 -7.00 0.97 18.42
CA GLU A 276 -5.66 0.46 18.76
C GLU A 276 -4.71 0.65 17.59
N VAL A 277 -3.65 1.46 17.77
CA VAL A 277 -2.72 1.83 16.70
C VAL A 277 -1.27 1.54 17.11
N VAL A 278 -0.58 0.77 16.29
CA VAL A 278 0.89 0.71 16.27
C VAL A 278 1.39 1.60 15.14
N PHE A 279 1.90 2.79 15.49
CA PHE A 279 2.45 3.72 14.51
C PHE A 279 3.96 3.52 14.36
N LEU A 280 4.42 3.30 13.13
CA LEU A 280 5.82 3.07 12.78
C LEU A 280 6.29 4.10 11.73
N GLU A 281 7.12 5.04 12.13
CA GLU A 281 7.84 5.89 11.17
C GLU A 281 9.23 5.33 10.89
N MET A 282 9.50 4.98 9.63
CA MET A 282 10.78 4.44 9.19
C MET A 282 11.74 5.59 8.92
N LYS A 283 12.71 5.75 9.82
CA LYS A 283 13.62 6.89 9.82
C LYS A 283 14.70 6.78 8.74
N GLY A 284 14.90 7.83 7.96
CA GLY A 284 15.99 7.97 6.98
C GLY A 284 15.77 7.19 5.69
N THR A 285 14.53 6.75 5.43
CA THR A 285 14.12 6.12 4.17
C THR A 285 13.01 6.92 3.49
N THR A 286 12.80 6.66 2.20
CA THR A 286 11.86 7.37 1.33
C THR A 286 10.56 6.59 1.15
N HIS A 287 9.60 7.23 0.49
CA HIS A 287 8.45 6.53 -0.12
C HIS A 287 8.90 5.30 -0.93
N ALA A 288 8.04 4.30 -1.06
CA ALA A 288 8.27 3.04 -1.78
C ALA A 288 9.38 2.13 -1.20
N PHE A 289 9.90 2.36 0.01
CA PHE A 289 10.96 1.53 0.59
C PHE A 289 10.60 0.03 0.64
N ALA A 290 9.32 -0.29 0.80
CA ALA A 290 8.86 -1.68 0.87
C ALA A 290 9.08 -2.46 -0.43
N GLN A 291 9.18 -1.77 -1.57
CA GLN A 291 9.42 -2.34 -2.89
C GLN A 291 10.87 -2.19 -3.38
N LEU A 292 11.69 -1.41 -2.68
CA LEU A 292 13.06 -1.12 -3.08
C LEU A 292 14.08 -1.88 -2.22
N ARG A 293 13.75 -3.09 -1.75
CA ARG A 293 14.51 -3.84 -0.75
C ARG A 293 15.88 -4.30 -1.20
N LYS A 294 16.12 -4.46 -2.51
CA LYS A 294 17.45 -4.73 -3.07
C LYS A 294 18.26 -3.43 -3.18
N ALA A 295 17.63 -2.34 -3.58
CA ALA A 295 18.25 -1.01 -3.63
C ALA A 295 18.47 -0.43 -2.22
N PHE A 296 17.56 -0.73 -1.29
CA PHE A 296 17.61 -0.34 0.12
C PHE A 296 17.72 -1.58 1.02
N PRO A 297 18.90 -2.19 1.19
CA PRO A 297 19.04 -3.36 2.07
C PRO A 297 18.56 -3.11 3.50
N SER A 298 18.65 -1.87 4.00
CA SER A 298 18.10 -1.50 5.30
C SER A 298 16.59 -1.63 5.43
N ALA A 299 15.85 -1.64 4.31
CA ALA A 299 14.40 -1.80 4.29
C ALA A 299 13.95 -3.20 4.73
N HIS A 300 14.80 -4.23 4.63
CA HIS A 300 14.50 -5.54 5.21
C HIS A 300 14.22 -5.44 6.72
N GLY A 301 15.02 -4.65 7.45
CA GLY A 301 14.79 -4.40 8.88
C GLY A 301 13.49 -3.65 9.15
N ASP A 302 13.09 -2.74 8.26
CA ASP A 302 11.81 -2.04 8.37
C ASP A 302 10.64 -2.99 8.15
N MET A 303 10.70 -3.87 7.14
CA MET A 303 9.67 -4.89 6.90
C MET A 303 9.54 -5.85 8.09
N GLN A 304 10.65 -6.30 8.68
CA GLN A 304 10.61 -7.14 9.89
C GLN A 304 9.91 -6.45 11.07
N ARG A 305 10.09 -5.14 11.24
CA ARG A 305 9.38 -4.35 12.26
C ARG A 305 7.87 -4.30 11.97
N ILE A 306 7.48 -4.15 10.70
CA ILE A 306 6.08 -4.18 10.29
C ILE A 306 5.48 -5.55 10.59
N PHE A 307 6.13 -6.63 10.18
CA PHE A 307 5.65 -7.99 10.43
C PHE A 307 5.55 -8.32 11.92
N ALA A 308 6.51 -7.86 12.73
CA ALA A 308 6.45 -8.03 14.18
C ALA A 308 5.24 -7.30 14.81
N ALA A 309 4.93 -6.09 14.32
CA ALA A 309 3.75 -5.34 14.78
C ALA A 309 2.44 -6.01 14.37
N VAL A 310 2.38 -6.56 13.15
CA VAL A 310 1.23 -7.32 12.66
C VAL A 310 1.00 -8.55 13.53
N ARG A 311 2.04 -9.37 13.76
CA ARG A 311 1.93 -10.55 14.65
C ARG A 311 1.47 -10.16 16.06
N LEU A 312 2.05 -9.09 16.63
CA LEU A 312 1.67 -8.60 17.97
C LEU A 312 0.18 -8.29 18.09
N LEU A 313 -0.43 -7.71 17.06
CA LEU A 313 -1.85 -7.37 17.08
C LEU A 313 -2.75 -8.57 16.77
N LEU A 314 -2.29 -9.50 15.93
CA LEU A 314 -3.04 -10.74 15.63
C LEU A 314 -3.06 -11.72 16.79
N ASP A 315 -1.98 -11.85 17.54
CA ASP A 315 -1.88 -12.77 18.70
C ASP A 315 -2.75 -12.37 19.88
N ARG A 316 -3.30 -11.14 19.88
CA ARG A 316 -4.16 -10.62 20.96
C ARG A 316 -5.65 -10.83 20.70
N ASN A 317 -6.01 -11.18 19.47
CA ASN A 317 -7.39 -11.42 19.03
C ASN A 317 -7.63 -12.92 18.80
#